data_8312ce7238021aa3affc183478ee8c63
#
_entry.id   8312ce7238021aa3affc183478ee8c63
#
_cell.length_a   1.000
_cell.length_b   1.000
_cell.length_c   1.000
_cell.angle_alpha   90.00
_cell.angle_beta   90.00
_cell.angle_gamma   90.00
#
_symmetry.space_group_name_H-M   'P 1'
#
loop_
_entity.id
_entity.type
_entity.pdbx_description
1 polymer ?
#
loop_
_entity_poly.entity_id
_entity_poly.type
_entity_poly.pdbx_seq_one_letter_code
_entity_poly.pdbx_strand_id
1 'polypeptide(L)'
;MKGTLLFNALREAIDEEMGRDPLVCVMGEDVGQYGGSYKVTKDLYEKYGELRVLDTPIAENSFTGMAVGAAMTGLRPIVEGMNMGFLLLAFNQISNNMGMLRYTSGGNFTIPTVVRGPG
;
A
#
# COMPACT_ATOMS: atom_id res chain seq x y z
N MET A 1 25.92 -12.02 11.77
CA MET A 1 24.72 -11.42 11.15
C MET A 1 25.10 -10.89 9.78
N LYS A 2 24.48 -11.37 8.68
CA LYS A 2 24.63 -10.70 7.38
C LYS A 2 23.80 -9.43 7.43
N GLY A 3 24.39 -8.27 7.21
CA GLY A 3 23.66 -7.01 7.10
C GLY A 3 22.78 -7.04 5.84
N THR A 4 21.51 -6.62 5.97
CA THR A 4 20.56 -6.48 4.86
C THR A 4 20.28 -4.99 4.66
N LEU A 5 20.24 -4.53 3.41
CA LEU A 5 19.83 -3.16 3.09
C LEU A 5 18.35 -2.96 3.43
N LEU A 6 18.00 -1.80 3.95
CA LEU A 6 16.65 -1.50 4.43
C LEU A 6 15.57 -1.79 3.37
N PHE A 7 15.79 -1.37 2.12
CA PHE A 7 14.80 -1.59 1.05
C PHE A 7 14.60 -3.08 0.73
N ASN A 8 15.62 -3.91 0.88
CA ASN A 8 15.50 -5.37 0.72
C ASN A 8 14.68 -5.98 1.86
N ALA A 9 14.92 -5.57 3.11
CA ALA A 9 14.17 -6.04 4.26
C ALA A 9 12.68 -5.66 4.15
N LEU A 10 12.38 -4.43 3.69
CA LEU A 10 11.00 -4.00 3.44
C LEU A 10 10.34 -4.81 2.30
N ARG A 11 11.07 -5.08 1.22
CA ARG A 11 10.57 -5.89 0.11
C ARG A 11 10.29 -7.33 0.55
N GLU A 12 11.21 -7.93 1.28
CA GLU A 12 11.04 -9.28 1.81
C GLU A 12 9.79 -9.39 2.68
N ALA A 13 9.55 -8.42 3.57
CA ALA A 13 8.35 -8.38 4.40
C ALA A 13 7.06 -8.28 3.56
N ILE A 14 7.05 -7.44 2.52
CA ILE A 14 5.89 -7.34 1.62
C ILE A 14 5.70 -8.66 0.86
N ASP A 15 6.76 -9.23 0.33
CA ASP A 15 6.73 -10.50 -0.41
C ASP A 15 6.20 -11.65 0.46
N GLU A 16 6.66 -11.75 1.69
CA GLU A 16 6.18 -12.75 2.66
C GLU A 16 4.67 -12.61 2.91
N GLU A 17 4.18 -11.39 3.15
CA GLU A 17 2.76 -11.14 3.40
C GLU A 17 1.90 -11.39 2.15
N MET A 18 2.36 -10.99 0.98
CA MET A 18 1.67 -11.27 -0.29
C MET A 18 1.63 -12.77 -0.61
N GLY A 19 2.70 -13.50 -0.27
CA GLY A 19 2.75 -14.95 -0.44
C GLY A 19 1.86 -15.70 0.55
N ARG A 20 1.72 -15.18 1.77
CA ARG A 20 0.90 -15.76 2.83
C ARG A 20 -0.59 -15.52 2.65
N ASP A 21 -0.96 -14.34 2.15
CA ASP A 21 -2.35 -13.89 2.08
C ASP A 21 -2.69 -13.35 0.68
N PRO A 22 -3.59 -14.03 -0.06
CA PRO A 22 -4.00 -13.58 -1.40
C PRO A 22 -4.77 -12.26 -1.41
N LEU A 23 -5.23 -11.75 -0.28
CA LEU A 23 -5.95 -10.48 -0.17
C LEU A 23 -5.01 -9.28 -0.04
N VAL A 24 -3.73 -9.50 0.24
CA VAL A 24 -2.74 -8.42 0.31
C VAL A 24 -2.41 -7.93 -1.11
N CYS A 25 -2.49 -6.64 -1.32
CA CYS A 25 -2.10 -5.98 -2.58
C CYS A 25 -1.31 -4.69 -2.31
N VAL A 26 -0.54 -4.26 -3.28
CA VAL A 26 0.26 -3.03 -3.22
C VAL A 26 -0.28 -2.03 -4.22
N MET A 27 -0.44 -0.79 -3.82
CA MET A 27 -0.91 0.31 -4.68
C MET A 27 0.00 1.52 -4.50
N GLY A 28 0.35 2.17 -5.59
CA GLY A 28 1.15 3.39 -5.55
C GLY A 28 1.74 3.75 -6.90
N GLU A 29 2.45 4.86 -6.93
CA GLU A 29 3.12 5.37 -8.12
C GLU A 29 4.37 4.53 -8.42
N ASP A 30 4.49 4.06 -9.66
CA ASP A 30 5.65 3.28 -10.16
C ASP A 30 6.00 2.03 -9.32
N VAL A 31 5.05 1.49 -8.56
CA VAL A 31 5.27 0.30 -7.72
C VAL A 31 5.31 -1.00 -8.52
N GLY A 32 4.74 -1.01 -9.73
CA GLY A 32 4.63 -2.17 -10.61
C GLY A 32 5.90 -2.45 -11.40
N GLN A 33 5.86 -2.27 -12.72
CA GLN A 33 6.96 -2.64 -13.62
C GLN A 33 8.28 -1.94 -13.29
N TYR A 34 8.25 -0.68 -12.85
CA TYR A 34 9.45 0.04 -12.45
C TYR A 34 10.06 -0.49 -11.14
N GLY A 35 9.27 -1.16 -10.31
CA GLY A 35 9.72 -1.76 -9.05
C GLY A 35 9.90 -0.77 -7.90
N GLY A 36 9.22 0.37 -7.98
CA GLY A 36 9.28 1.44 -6.97
C GLY A 36 10.49 2.37 -7.15
N SER A 37 10.33 3.64 -6.83
CA SER A 37 11.41 4.65 -6.91
C SER A 37 12.61 4.30 -6.02
N TYR A 38 12.36 3.62 -4.91
CA TYR A 38 13.39 3.17 -3.95
C TYR A 38 13.55 1.65 -3.93
N LYS A 39 13.02 0.95 -4.96
CA LYS A 39 13.17 -0.49 -5.19
C LYS A 39 12.62 -1.40 -4.09
N VAL A 40 11.68 -0.89 -3.29
CA VAL A 40 11.01 -1.69 -2.24
C VAL A 40 10.02 -2.70 -2.85
N THR A 41 9.46 -2.42 -4.02
CA THR A 41 8.51 -3.30 -4.72
C THR A 41 9.12 -4.01 -5.94
N LYS A 42 10.44 -3.95 -6.08
CA LYS A 42 11.15 -4.61 -7.19
C LYS A 42 10.79 -6.10 -7.27
N ASP A 43 10.55 -6.56 -8.48
CA ASP A 43 10.24 -7.96 -8.84
C ASP A 43 8.87 -8.48 -8.30
N LEU A 44 8.12 -7.69 -7.53
CA LEU A 44 6.81 -8.11 -7.02
C LEU A 44 5.74 -8.15 -8.12
N TYR A 45 5.83 -7.25 -9.09
CA TYR A 45 4.90 -7.20 -10.22
C TYR A 45 4.99 -8.47 -11.07
N GLU A 46 6.20 -8.93 -11.41
CA GLU A 46 6.44 -10.15 -12.16
C GLU A 46 5.95 -11.38 -11.40
N LYS A 47 6.07 -11.36 -10.08
CA LYS A 47 5.69 -12.49 -9.23
C LYS A 47 4.18 -12.59 -8.99
N TYR A 48 3.50 -11.46 -8.76
CA TYR A 48 2.10 -11.45 -8.32
C TYR A 48 1.11 -10.89 -9.34
N GLY A 49 1.59 -10.22 -10.37
CA GLY A 49 0.77 -9.69 -11.47
C GLY A 49 0.10 -8.34 -11.16
N GLU A 50 -0.49 -7.78 -12.21
CA GLU A 50 -1.08 -6.44 -12.21
C GLU A 50 -2.27 -6.25 -11.25
N LEU A 51 -2.99 -7.32 -10.91
CA LEU A 51 -4.11 -7.24 -9.98
C LEU A 51 -3.69 -7.21 -8.51
N ARG A 52 -2.42 -7.51 -8.23
CA ARG A 52 -1.88 -7.53 -6.87
C ARG A 52 -0.85 -6.42 -6.63
N VAL A 53 -0.21 -5.92 -7.68
CA VAL A 53 0.75 -4.81 -7.64
C VAL A 53 0.29 -3.77 -8.66
N LEU A 54 -0.38 -2.73 -8.18
CA LEU A 54 -1.11 -1.79 -9.01
C LEU A 54 -0.36 -0.46 -9.12
N ASP A 55 0.08 -0.14 -10.34
CA ASP A 55 0.53 1.22 -10.66
C ASP A 55 -0.64 2.18 -10.68
N THR A 56 -0.48 3.34 -10.08
CA THR A 56 -1.49 4.38 -10.02
C THR A 56 -0.98 5.66 -10.69
N PRO A 57 -1.89 6.53 -11.15
CA PRO A 57 -1.53 7.91 -11.48
C PRO A 57 -0.94 8.65 -10.27
N ILE A 58 -0.26 9.77 -10.53
CA ILE A 58 0.21 10.70 -9.49
C ILE A 58 -1.01 11.43 -8.90
N ALA A 59 -1.67 10.80 -7.93
CA ALA A 59 -2.88 11.29 -7.30
C ALA A 59 -3.06 10.64 -5.92
N GLU A 60 -2.27 11.07 -4.95
CA GLU A 60 -2.17 10.44 -3.61
C GLU A 60 -3.51 10.37 -2.88
N ASN A 61 -4.32 11.42 -2.96
CA ASN A 61 -5.66 11.39 -2.39
C ASN A 61 -6.55 10.31 -3.03
N SER A 62 -6.47 10.16 -4.36
CA SER A 62 -7.32 9.23 -5.10
C SER A 62 -6.94 7.78 -4.86
N PHE A 63 -5.66 7.42 -4.98
CA PHE A 63 -5.29 6.02 -4.79
C PHE A 63 -5.33 5.58 -3.32
N THR A 64 -5.12 6.51 -2.39
CA THR A 64 -5.33 6.22 -0.96
C THR A 64 -6.81 5.99 -0.66
N GLY A 65 -7.70 6.80 -1.24
CA GLY A 65 -9.15 6.58 -1.15
C GLY A 65 -9.58 5.27 -1.81
N MET A 66 -8.99 4.90 -2.94
CA MET A 66 -9.22 3.59 -3.57
C MET A 66 -8.81 2.44 -2.64
N ALA A 67 -7.68 2.56 -1.94
CA ALA A 67 -7.25 1.57 -0.95
C ALA A 67 -8.23 1.44 0.22
N VAL A 68 -8.81 2.55 0.69
CA VAL A 68 -9.88 2.51 1.70
C VAL A 68 -11.07 1.69 1.20
N GLY A 69 -11.54 1.96 -0.01
CA GLY A 69 -12.65 1.20 -0.61
C GLY A 69 -12.31 -0.28 -0.79
N ALA A 70 -11.10 -0.59 -1.25
CA ALA A 70 -10.61 -1.97 -1.38
C ALA A 70 -10.58 -2.69 -0.03
N ALA A 71 -10.13 -2.01 1.04
CA ALA A 71 -10.15 -2.57 2.39
C ALA A 71 -11.58 -2.84 2.89
N MET A 72 -12.53 -1.95 2.60
CA MET A 72 -13.94 -2.15 2.94
C MET A 72 -14.53 -3.40 2.26
N THR A 73 -14.02 -3.80 1.11
CA THR A 73 -14.45 -5.01 0.39
C THR A 73 -13.69 -6.27 0.79
N GLY A 74 -12.77 -6.18 1.75
CA GLY A 74 -12.06 -7.33 2.32
C GLY A 74 -10.61 -7.48 1.88
N LEU A 75 -10.10 -6.62 0.99
CA LEU A 75 -8.69 -6.62 0.64
C LEU A 75 -7.83 -6.05 1.78
N ARG A 76 -6.53 -6.27 1.69
CA ARG A 76 -5.53 -5.76 2.65
C ARG A 76 -4.47 -4.95 1.91
N PRO A 77 -4.80 -3.70 1.56
CA PRO A 77 -3.91 -2.88 0.75
C PRO A 77 -2.69 -2.37 1.53
N ILE A 78 -1.56 -2.36 0.84
CA ILE A 78 -0.37 -1.62 1.22
C ILE A 78 -0.27 -0.44 0.25
N VAL A 79 -0.43 0.78 0.75
CA VAL A 79 -0.31 2.01 -0.02
C VAL A 79 1.12 2.51 0.08
N GLU A 80 1.79 2.66 -1.05
CA GLU A 80 3.09 3.30 -1.11
C GLU A 80 2.94 4.75 -1.56
N GLY A 81 3.30 5.70 -0.68
CA GLY A 81 3.58 7.07 -1.07
C GLY A 81 5.03 7.18 -1.52
N MET A 82 5.28 7.80 -2.66
CA MET A 82 6.64 7.98 -3.18
C MET A 82 7.52 8.79 -2.21
N ASN A 83 6.90 9.71 -1.46
CA ASN A 83 7.51 10.44 -0.35
C ASN A 83 6.44 10.72 0.71
N MET A 84 6.80 10.65 1.99
CA MET A 84 5.85 10.92 3.08
C MET A 84 5.27 12.33 3.04
N GLY A 85 6.04 13.32 2.53
CA GLY A 85 5.52 14.67 2.32
C GLY A 85 4.37 14.72 1.31
N PHE A 86 4.39 13.90 0.28
CA PHE A 86 3.29 13.82 -0.70
C PHE A 86 2.04 13.15 -0.13
N LEU A 87 2.19 12.26 0.85
CA LEU A 87 1.05 11.65 1.55
C LEU A 87 0.23 12.66 2.35
N LEU A 88 0.74 13.87 2.61
CA LEU A 88 -0.07 14.96 3.18
C LEU A 88 -1.26 15.31 2.26
N LEU A 89 -1.12 15.14 0.95
CA LEU A 89 -2.23 15.31 0.00
C LEU A 89 -3.36 14.29 0.20
N ALA A 90 -3.04 13.14 0.79
CA ALA A 90 -3.99 12.08 1.13
C ALA A 90 -4.42 12.08 2.59
N PHE A 91 -4.08 13.11 3.37
CA PHE A 91 -4.29 13.12 4.81
C PHE A 91 -5.76 12.97 5.20
N ASN A 92 -6.69 13.52 4.42
CA ASN A 92 -8.12 13.30 4.61
C ASN A 92 -8.49 11.81 4.54
N GLN A 93 -7.96 11.07 3.58
CA GLN A 93 -8.20 9.63 3.45
C GLN A 93 -7.62 8.86 4.63
N ILE A 94 -6.44 9.24 5.09
CA ILE A 94 -5.76 8.58 6.20
C ILE A 94 -6.46 8.88 7.53
N SER A 95 -6.70 10.15 7.83
CA SER A 95 -7.25 10.59 9.11
C SER A 95 -8.75 10.32 9.21
N ASN A 96 -9.53 10.79 8.22
CA ASN A 96 -10.98 10.77 8.31
C ASN A 96 -11.60 9.46 7.81
N ASN A 97 -11.05 8.86 6.76
CA ASN A 97 -11.61 7.62 6.24
C ASN A 97 -10.98 6.38 6.88
N MET A 98 -9.68 6.18 6.80
CA MET A 98 -9.05 5.02 7.44
C MET A 98 -9.25 5.04 8.96
N GLY A 99 -9.03 6.19 9.61
CA GLY A 99 -9.07 6.31 11.05
C GLY A 99 -10.48 6.21 11.65
N MET A 100 -11.51 6.67 10.94
CA MET A 100 -12.86 6.83 11.52
C MET A 100 -13.90 5.85 11.00
N LEU A 101 -13.75 5.25 9.83
CA LEU A 101 -14.78 4.45 9.18
C LEU A 101 -15.29 3.28 10.02
N ARG A 102 -14.43 2.63 10.78
CA ARG A 102 -14.87 1.58 11.68
C ARG A 102 -15.88 2.10 12.72
N TYR A 103 -15.61 3.25 13.31
CA TYR A 103 -16.49 3.87 14.28
C TYR A 103 -17.80 4.38 13.63
N THR A 104 -17.66 5.18 12.57
CA THR A 104 -18.80 5.82 11.90
C THR A 104 -19.75 4.82 11.21
N SER A 105 -19.24 3.64 10.85
CA SER A 105 -20.06 2.55 10.30
C SER A 105 -20.69 1.65 11.37
N GLY A 106 -20.56 1.98 12.65
CA GLY A 106 -21.05 1.11 13.72
C GLY A 106 -20.32 -0.24 13.80
N GLY A 107 -19.05 -0.29 13.37
CA GLY A 107 -18.22 -1.50 13.35
C GLY A 107 -18.43 -2.41 12.12
N ASN A 108 -19.24 -1.99 11.15
CA ASN A 108 -19.53 -2.80 9.96
C ASN A 108 -18.33 -2.94 9.02
N PHE A 109 -17.42 -1.95 9.00
CA PHE A 109 -16.22 -1.99 8.17
C PHE A 109 -14.97 -2.04 9.01
N THR A 110 -14.01 -2.83 8.53
CA THR A 110 -12.59 -2.77 8.96
C THR A 110 -11.78 -2.23 7.80
N ILE A 111 -10.72 -1.47 8.13
CA ILE A 111 -9.84 -0.87 7.12
C ILE A 111 -8.41 -1.37 7.38
N PRO A 112 -8.09 -2.63 7.07
CA PRO A 112 -6.79 -3.22 7.29
C PRO A 112 -5.78 -2.76 6.23
N THR A 113 -5.43 -1.48 6.27
CA THR A 113 -4.55 -0.82 5.30
C THR A 113 -3.25 -0.41 5.97
N VAL A 114 -2.15 -0.66 5.30
CA VAL A 114 -0.83 -0.13 5.65
C VAL A 114 -0.49 1.02 4.72
N VAL A 115 -0.03 2.13 5.26
CA VAL A 115 0.51 3.26 4.49
C VAL A 115 1.99 3.38 4.80
N ARG A 116 2.81 3.35 3.77
CA ARG A 116 4.26 3.46 3.88
C ARG A 116 4.84 4.42 2.85
N GLY A 117 6.03 4.92 3.13
CA GLY A 117 6.81 5.75 2.21
C GLY A 117 8.13 6.16 2.85
N PRO A 118 9.10 6.58 2.04
CA PRO A 118 10.33 7.17 2.56
C PRO A 118 10.05 8.57 3.12
N GLY A 119 10.80 8.95 4.14
CA GLY A 119 10.75 10.27 4.78
C GLY A 119 12.13 10.88 4.92
#